data_36361471b386c7e3120ba683829320e1
#
_entry.id   36361471b386c7e3120ba683829320e1
#
_cell.length_a   1.000
_cell.length_b   1.000
_cell.length_c   1.000
_cell.angle_alpha   90.00
_cell.angle_beta   90.00
_cell.angle_gamma   90.00
#
_symmetry.space_group_name_H-M   'P 1'
#
loop_
_entity.id
_entity.type
_entity.pdbx_description
1 polymer ?
#
loop_
_entity_poly.entity_id
_entity_poly.type
_entity_poly.pdbx_seq_one_letter_code
_entity_poly.pdbx_strand_id
1 'polypeptide(L)'
;MKGLRRIQWFSIFLLASCLTACQVKRPKVVISDAKMENVLYDYHIAKAMGEEVPYTDGYKRVLYIESVFKKHGITQAEFDSSMVWFTRNPEVLTKIYEKVNARLKAERDVVNHLIAIRDNLSLIHI
;
A
#
# COMPACT_ATOMS: atom_id res chain seq x y z
N MET A 1 -43.04 -35.68 -7.87
CA MET A 1 -41.56 -35.73 -7.64
C MET A 1 -40.74 -34.98 -8.68
N LYS A 2 -41.14 -34.88 -9.93
CA LYS A 2 -40.39 -34.09 -10.94
C LYS A 2 -40.40 -32.57 -10.73
N GLY A 3 -41.42 -32.03 -10.09
CA GLY A 3 -41.54 -30.60 -9.79
C GLY A 3 -40.60 -30.10 -8.67
N LEU A 4 -40.43 -30.88 -7.62
CA LEU A 4 -39.56 -30.52 -6.48
C LEU A 4 -38.07 -30.40 -6.88
N ARG A 5 -37.63 -31.32 -7.76
CA ARG A 5 -36.24 -31.29 -8.27
C ARG A 5 -35.98 -30.07 -9.16
N ARG A 6 -36.97 -29.62 -9.94
CA ARG A 6 -36.85 -28.38 -10.75
C ARG A 6 -36.76 -27.13 -9.85
N ILE A 7 -37.56 -27.09 -8.79
CA ILE A 7 -37.53 -25.97 -7.83
C ILE A 7 -36.18 -25.89 -7.10
N GLN A 8 -35.59 -27.03 -6.71
CA GLN A 8 -34.26 -27.07 -6.11
C GLN A 8 -33.17 -26.55 -7.06
N TRP A 9 -33.22 -26.93 -8.33
CA TRP A 9 -32.25 -26.43 -9.32
C TRP A 9 -32.40 -24.95 -9.59
N PHE A 10 -33.60 -24.42 -9.62
CA PHE A 10 -33.88 -22.97 -9.71
C PHE A 10 -33.38 -22.22 -8.49
N SER A 11 -33.54 -22.75 -7.28
CA SER A 11 -33.07 -22.14 -6.04
C SER A 11 -31.53 -22.10 -5.98
N ILE A 12 -30.85 -23.16 -6.37
CA ILE A 12 -29.38 -23.23 -6.44
C ILE A 12 -28.85 -22.25 -7.49
N PHE A 13 -29.51 -22.16 -8.64
CA PHE A 13 -29.11 -21.24 -9.72
C PHE A 13 -29.30 -19.78 -9.33
N LEU A 14 -30.38 -19.46 -8.62
CA LEU A 14 -30.66 -18.12 -8.07
C LEU A 14 -29.63 -17.73 -7.00
N LEU A 15 -29.25 -18.68 -6.13
CA LEU A 15 -28.26 -18.45 -5.08
C LEU A 15 -26.85 -18.24 -5.66
N ALA A 16 -26.47 -19.00 -6.70
CA ALA A 16 -25.20 -18.84 -7.40
C ALA A 16 -25.10 -17.51 -8.15
N SER A 17 -26.23 -16.99 -8.65
CA SER A 17 -26.29 -15.70 -9.36
C SER A 17 -26.04 -14.51 -8.44
N CYS A 18 -26.35 -14.61 -7.14
CA CYS A 18 -26.10 -13.53 -6.16
C CYS A 18 -24.63 -13.37 -5.77
N LEU A 19 -23.80 -14.40 -5.98
CA LEU A 19 -22.37 -14.36 -5.60
C LEU A 19 -21.48 -13.62 -6.62
N THR A 20 -21.98 -13.36 -7.83
CA THR A 20 -21.20 -12.68 -8.88
C THR A 20 -21.40 -11.16 -8.94
N ALA A 21 -22.24 -10.59 -8.07
CA ALA A 21 -22.69 -9.20 -8.19
C ALA A 21 -21.85 -8.15 -7.48
N CYS A 22 -20.73 -8.47 -6.83
CA CYS A 22 -19.95 -7.52 -6.04
C CYS A 22 -18.52 -7.28 -6.52
N GLN A 23 -18.28 -7.21 -7.82
CA GLN A 23 -17.07 -6.54 -8.31
C GLN A 23 -17.36 -5.05 -8.43
N VAL A 24 -17.07 -4.31 -7.36
CA VAL A 24 -17.09 -2.85 -7.39
C VAL A 24 -16.04 -2.40 -8.41
N LYS A 25 -16.50 -1.89 -9.56
CA LYS A 25 -15.61 -1.32 -10.58
C LYS A 25 -14.75 -0.24 -9.94
N ARG A 26 -13.44 -0.29 -10.22
CA ARG A 26 -12.49 0.71 -9.73
C ARG A 26 -12.88 2.10 -10.23
N PRO A 27 -13.15 3.08 -9.36
CA PRO A 27 -13.41 4.45 -9.76
C PRO A 27 -12.19 5.05 -10.48
N LYS A 28 -12.41 5.93 -11.45
CA LYS A 28 -11.33 6.60 -12.20
C LYS A 28 -10.38 7.43 -11.32
N VAL A 29 -10.87 7.88 -10.17
CA VAL A 29 -10.10 8.68 -9.20
C VAL A 29 -9.12 7.82 -8.39
N VAL A 30 -9.29 6.49 -8.39
CA VAL A 30 -8.42 5.58 -7.65
C VAL A 30 -7.09 5.41 -8.38
N ILE A 31 -6.02 5.69 -7.67
CA ILE A 31 -4.64 5.54 -8.14
C ILE A 31 -4.39 4.09 -8.58
N SER A 32 -3.63 3.89 -9.68
CA SER A 32 -3.26 2.56 -10.17
C SER A 32 -2.39 1.80 -9.15
N ASP A 33 -2.40 0.45 -9.20
CA ASP A 33 -1.65 -0.37 -8.25
C ASP A 33 -0.16 -0.07 -8.28
N ALA A 34 0.43 0.06 -9.46
CA ALA A 34 1.85 0.38 -9.62
C ALA A 34 2.20 1.78 -9.09
N LYS A 35 1.31 2.76 -9.28
CA LYS A 35 1.51 4.10 -8.73
C LYS A 35 1.33 4.10 -7.22
N MET A 36 0.33 3.38 -6.69
CA MET A 36 0.10 3.26 -5.25
C MET A 36 1.26 2.55 -4.54
N GLU A 37 1.87 1.54 -5.14
CA GLU A 37 3.09 0.89 -4.64
C GLU A 37 4.20 1.91 -4.40
N ASN A 38 4.49 2.76 -5.38
CA ASN A 38 5.52 3.79 -5.26
C ASN A 38 5.15 4.88 -4.25
N VAL A 39 3.88 5.30 -4.21
CA VAL A 39 3.39 6.28 -3.23
C VAL A 39 3.52 5.73 -1.82
N LEU A 40 3.07 4.50 -1.57
CA LEU A 40 3.15 3.88 -0.24
C LEU A 40 4.59 3.65 0.22
N TYR A 41 5.48 3.27 -0.71
CA TYR A 41 6.90 3.15 -0.40
C TYR A 41 7.48 4.48 0.12
N ASP A 42 7.33 5.57 -0.64
CA ASP A 42 7.82 6.90 -0.23
C ASP A 42 7.07 7.42 1.01
N TYR A 43 5.77 7.13 1.14
CA TYR A 43 4.96 7.51 2.30
C TYR A 43 5.49 6.91 3.61
N HIS A 44 5.84 5.62 3.59
CA HIS A 44 6.40 4.97 4.78
C HIS A 44 7.78 5.52 5.15
N ILE A 45 8.62 5.85 4.19
CA ILE A 45 9.90 6.52 4.44
C ILE A 45 9.67 7.91 5.04
N ALA A 46 8.80 8.72 4.43
CA ALA A 46 8.49 10.07 4.91
C ALA A 46 7.90 10.05 6.33
N LYS A 47 7.06 9.06 6.62
CA LYS A 47 6.49 8.86 7.95
C LYS A 47 7.58 8.51 8.97
N ALA A 48 8.46 7.56 8.66
CA ALA A 48 9.58 7.19 9.52
C ALA A 48 10.52 8.38 9.78
N MET A 49 10.86 9.16 8.75
CA MET A 49 11.62 10.40 8.92
C MET A 49 10.89 11.41 9.83
N GLY A 50 9.57 11.47 9.74
CA GLY A 50 8.76 12.34 10.59
C GLY A 50 8.75 11.91 12.06
N GLU A 51 8.91 10.63 12.36
CA GLU A 51 8.98 10.10 13.73
C GLU A 51 10.27 10.53 14.44
N GLU A 52 11.36 10.75 13.70
CA GLU A 52 12.63 11.25 14.21
C GLU A 52 12.63 12.78 14.46
N VAL A 53 11.61 13.50 13.98
CA VAL A 53 11.52 14.95 14.13
C VAL A 53 11.07 15.31 15.56
N PRO A 54 11.78 16.24 16.26
CA PRO A 54 11.37 16.71 17.57
C PRO A 54 9.92 17.22 17.58
N TYR A 55 9.24 17.08 18.71
CA TYR A 55 7.85 17.51 18.86
C TYR A 55 7.65 19.00 18.52
N THR A 56 8.63 19.83 18.82
CA THR A 56 8.64 21.28 18.52
C THR A 56 8.57 21.58 17.02
N ASP A 57 8.99 20.66 16.18
CA ASP A 57 9.09 20.80 14.72
C ASP A 57 8.00 20.01 13.99
N GLY A 58 6.86 19.80 14.62
CA GLY A 58 5.76 18.97 14.11
C GLY A 58 5.29 19.32 12.68
N TYR A 59 5.45 20.58 12.25
CA TYR A 59 5.16 21.01 10.89
C TYR A 59 6.01 20.27 9.83
N LYS A 60 7.24 19.86 10.17
CA LYS A 60 8.12 19.11 9.25
C LYS A 60 7.53 17.75 8.86
N ARG A 61 6.80 17.11 9.78
CA ARG A 61 6.11 15.84 9.51
C ARG A 61 5.07 16.00 8.40
N VAL A 62 4.33 17.10 8.43
CA VAL A 62 3.34 17.42 7.39
C VAL A 62 4.05 17.67 6.07
N LEU A 63 5.13 18.45 6.06
CA LEU A 63 5.91 18.73 4.86
C LEU A 63 6.50 17.47 4.20
N TYR A 64 6.94 16.49 4.99
CA TYR A 64 7.44 15.23 4.45
C TYR A 64 6.33 14.47 3.69
N ILE A 65 5.14 14.37 4.26
CA ILE A 65 4.00 13.72 3.60
C ILE A 65 3.54 14.49 2.37
N GLU A 66 3.43 15.80 2.45
CA GLU A 66 3.08 16.65 1.30
C GLU A 66 4.11 16.52 0.17
N SER A 67 5.40 16.39 0.49
CA SER A 67 6.45 16.20 -0.50
C SER A 67 6.29 14.90 -1.29
N VAL A 68 5.80 13.83 -0.65
CA VAL A 68 5.48 12.56 -1.31
C VAL A 68 4.35 12.76 -2.31
N PHE A 69 3.27 13.40 -1.91
CA PHE A 69 2.13 13.64 -2.81
C PHE A 69 2.54 14.51 -4.00
N LYS A 70 3.32 15.55 -3.76
CA LYS A 70 3.87 16.41 -4.80
C LYS A 70 4.78 15.64 -5.76
N LYS A 71 5.68 14.79 -5.23
CA LYS A 71 6.59 13.93 -6.03
C LYS A 71 5.81 13.04 -6.99
N HIS A 72 4.70 12.48 -6.54
CA HIS A 72 3.88 11.55 -7.33
C HIS A 72 2.77 12.24 -8.13
N GLY A 73 2.65 13.57 -8.04
CA GLY A 73 1.61 14.32 -8.75
C GLY A 73 0.21 13.84 -8.36
N ILE A 74 -0.04 13.69 -7.07
CA ILE A 74 -1.35 13.36 -6.51
C ILE A 74 -1.71 14.34 -5.39
N THR A 75 -2.99 14.44 -5.11
CA THR A 75 -3.51 15.17 -3.96
C THR A 75 -3.72 14.23 -2.78
N GLN A 76 -3.79 14.78 -1.57
CA GLN A 76 -4.17 14.02 -0.39
C GLN A 76 -5.56 13.38 -0.57
N ALA A 77 -6.52 14.11 -1.15
CA ALA A 77 -7.88 13.59 -1.38
C ALA A 77 -7.90 12.37 -2.32
N GLU A 78 -7.05 12.36 -3.36
CA GLU A 78 -6.89 11.20 -4.25
C GLU A 78 -6.25 10.02 -3.52
N PHE A 79 -5.26 10.28 -2.68
CA PHE A 79 -4.65 9.25 -1.84
C PHE A 79 -5.67 8.65 -0.87
N ASP A 80 -6.39 9.47 -0.11
CA ASP A 80 -7.38 9.03 0.88
C ASP A 80 -8.51 8.24 0.21
N SER A 81 -9.05 8.73 -0.91
CA SER A 81 -10.09 8.04 -1.67
C SER A 81 -9.59 6.69 -2.22
N SER A 82 -8.35 6.64 -2.66
CA SER A 82 -7.71 5.42 -3.12
C SER A 82 -7.52 4.42 -1.98
N MET A 83 -7.06 4.87 -0.81
CA MET A 83 -6.91 4.01 0.37
C MET A 83 -8.23 3.42 0.82
N VAL A 84 -9.33 4.20 0.79
CA VAL A 84 -10.68 3.67 1.07
C VAL A 84 -11.05 2.55 0.09
N TRP A 85 -10.74 2.70 -1.19
CA TRP A 85 -11.00 1.65 -2.17
C TRP A 85 -10.12 0.42 -1.93
N PHE A 86 -8.81 0.59 -1.71
CA PHE A 86 -7.87 -0.50 -1.47
C PHE A 86 -8.19 -1.28 -0.19
N THR A 87 -8.62 -0.62 0.88
CA THR A 87 -9.03 -1.30 2.13
C THR A 87 -10.27 -2.17 1.95
N ARG A 88 -11.14 -1.84 0.97
CA ARG A 88 -12.28 -2.69 0.58
C ARG A 88 -11.89 -3.81 -0.39
N ASN A 89 -10.66 -3.79 -0.91
CA ASN A 89 -10.09 -4.80 -1.80
C ASN A 89 -8.77 -5.34 -1.21
N PRO A 90 -8.84 -6.07 -0.10
CA PRO A 90 -7.66 -6.44 0.70
C PRO A 90 -6.66 -7.30 -0.06
N GLU A 91 -7.10 -8.11 -1.01
CA GLU A 91 -6.21 -8.95 -1.83
C GLU A 91 -5.26 -8.09 -2.69
N VAL A 92 -5.77 -6.99 -3.25
CA VAL A 92 -4.97 -6.05 -4.05
C VAL A 92 -4.00 -5.29 -3.14
N LEU A 93 -4.50 -4.79 -2.01
CA LEU A 93 -3.70 -4.04 -1.04
C LEU A 93 -2.56 -4.88 -0.48
N THR A 94 -2.83 -6.15 -0.14
CA THR A 94 -1.81 -7.08 0.35
C THR A 94 -0.67 -7.26 -0.64
N LYS A 95 -0.98 -7.48 -1.93
CA LYS A 95 0.03 -7.60 -2.98
C LYS A 95 0.89 -6.34 -3.12
N ILE A 96 0.28 -5.16 -2.96
CA ILE A 96 1.03 -3.88 -2.98
C ILE A 96 1.97 -3.83 -1.77
N TYR A 97 1.49 -4.13 -0.56
CA TYR A 97 2.32 -4.11 0.64
C TYR A 97 3.43 -5.17 0.62
N GLU A 98 3.20 -6.35 0.06
CA GLU A 98 4.26 -7.35 -0.13
C GLU A 98 5.43 -6.78 -0.94
N LYS A 99 5.15 -6.07 -2.03
CA LYS A 99 6.18 -5.43 -2.87
C LYS A 99 6.85 -4.26 -2.15
N VAL A 100 6.08 -3.40 -1.48
CA VAL A 100 6.62 -2.29 -0.68
C VAL A 100 7.56 -2.82 0.40
N ASN A 101 7.15 -3.84 1.15
CA ASN A 101 7.96 -4.45 2.20
C ASN A 101 9.22 -5.11 1.65
N ALA A 102 9.13 -5.81 0.52
CA ALA A 102 10.29 -6.43 -0.13
C ALA A 102 11.32 -5.38 -0.53
N ARG A 103 10.88 -4.24 -1.08
CA ARG A 103 11.74 -3.12 -1.45
C ARG A 103 12.40 -2.46 -0.24
N LEU A 104 11.63 -2.14 0.80
CA LEU A 104 12.14 -1.56 2.05
C LEU A 104 13.17 -2.48 2.71
N LYS A 105 12.92 -3.80 2.70
CA LYS A 105 13.86 -4.79 3.24
C LYS A 105 15.16 -4.81 2.43
N ALA A 106 15.09 -4.85 1.11
CA ALA A 106 16.27 -4.87 0.25
C ALA A 106 17.15 -3.64 0.47
N GLU A 107 16.56 -2.45 0.56
CA GLU A 107 17.30 -1.21 0.81
C GLU A 107 17.91 -1.17 2.22
N ARG A 108 17.19 -1.63 3.23
CA ARG A 108 17.74 -1.78 4.59
C ARG A 108 18.95 -2.71 4.61
N ASP A 109 18.88 -3.82 3.90
CA ASP A 109 19.98 -4.79 3.87
C ASP A 109 21.24 -4.20 3.20
N VAL A 110 21.07 -3.38 2.13
CA VAL A 110 22.16 -2.61 1.51
C VAL A 110 22.76 -1.60 2.49
N VAL A 111 21.93 -0.83 3.19
CA VAL A 111 22.42 0.16 4.18
C VAL A 111 23.17 -0.52 5.30
N ASN A 112 22.68 -1.62 5.84
CA ASN A 112 23.35 -2.39 6.89
C ASN A 112 24.70 -2.94 6.42
N HIS A 113 24.79 -3.39 5.16
CA HIS A 113 26.04 -3.84 4.57
C HIS A 113 27.07 -2.70 4.46
N LEU A 114 26.64 -1.52 4.01
CA LEU A 114 27.50 -0.34 3.91
C LEU A 114 27.99 0.15 5.29
N ILE A 115 27.13 0.09 6.31
CA ILE A 115 27.51 0.41 7.69
C ILE A 115 28.58 -0.56 8.18
N ALA A 116 28.42 -1.86 7.95
CA ALA A 116 29.40 -2.88 8.34
C ALA A 116 30.76 -2.68 7.65
N ILE A 117 30.76 -2.32 6.36
CA ILE A 117 32.00 -1.98 5.63
C ILE A 117 32.66 -0.74 6.26
N ARG A 118 31.90 0.32 6.51
CA ARG A 118 32.42 1.55 7.13
C ARG A 118 33.07 1.26 8.49
N ASP A 119 32.40 0.47 9.33
CA ASP A 119 32.88 0.16 10.66
C ASP A 119 34.15 -0.70 10.62
N ASN A 120 34.23 -1.64 9.69
CA ASN A 120 35.46 -2.42 9.45
C ASN A 120 36.62 -1.53 8.98
N LEU A 121 36.38 -0.57 8.08
CA LEU A 121 37.40 0.37 7.62
C LEU A 121 37.87 1.30 8.76
N SER A 122 36.99 1.72 9.67
CA SER A 122 37.36 2.54 10.79
C SER A 122 38.29 1.83 11.78
N LEU A 123 38.15 0.50 11.93
CA LEU A 123 39.01 -0.32 12.79
C LEU A 123 40.44 -0.51 12.21
N ILE A 124 40.61 -0.40 10.88
CA ILE A 124 41.92 -0.55 10.22
C ILE A 124 42.76 0.73 10.41
N HIS A 125 42.17 1.87 10.64
CA HIS A 125 42.83 3.18 10.81
C HIS A 125 43.16 3.54 12.28
N ILE A 126 42.90 2.63 13.20
CA ILE A 126 43.34 2.73 14.59
C ILE A 126 44.63 1.98 14.80
#